data_1b4f2bc8eee368166a8773e61d966ae3
#
_entry.id   1b4f2bc8eee368166a8773e61d966ae3
#
_cell.length_a   1.000
_cell.length_b   1.000
_cell.length_c   1.000
_cell.angle_alpha   90.00
_cell.angle_beta   90.00
_cell.angle_gamma   90.00
#
_symmetry.space_group_name_H-M   'P 1'
#
loop_
_entity.id
_entity.type
_entity.pdbx_description
1 polymer ?
#
loop_
_entity_poly.entity_id
_entity_poly.type
_entity_poly.pdbx_seq_one_letter_code
_entity_poly.pdbx_strand_id
1 'polypeptide(L)'
;LADDLVCAFCRDYFSLSLIGGEEAFCEFSKYENSIFQYIYNLSGEKIEWDKVEIDTILTTEIEGLEQYVDINQLGCKPFLYLKGINYSSSDRPLIHANEYINTAIIKFNMIRQKNIRY
;
A
#
# COMPACT_ATOMS: atom_id res chain seq x y z
N LEU A 1 7.31 12.22 2.07
CA LEU A 1 8.15 12.62 3.21
C LEU A 1 7.57 13.85 3.90
N ALA A 2 7.65 13.92 5.22
CA ALA A 2 7.31 15.10 6.02
C ALA A 2 8.62 15.69 6.57
N ASP A 3 8.95 16.94 6.20
CA ASP A 3 10.18 17.62 6.61
C ASP A 3 11.43 16.78 6.40
N ASP A 4 11.55 16.16 5.22
CA ASP A 4 12.61 15.23 4.82
C ASP A 4 12.70 13.95 5.68
N LEU A 5 11.68 13.67 6.48
CA LEU A 5 11.56 12.43 7.24
C LEU A 5 10.69 11.43 6.49
N VAL A 6 11.01 10.14 6.61
CA VAL A 6 10.20 9.08 6.02
C VAL A 6 8.95 8.88 6.84
N CYS A 7 7.78 9.17 6.25
CA CYS A 7 6.48 8.90 6.87
C CYS A 7 5.99 7.50 6.53
N ALA A 8 6.04 7.16 5.25
CA ALA A 8 5.55 5.89 4.74
C ALA A 8 6.26 5.55 3.41
N PHE A 9 6.30 4.26 3.13
CA PHE A 9 6.80 3.71 1.88
C PHE A 9 5.82 2.64 1.42
N CYS A 10 5.39 2.71 0.17
CA CYS A 10 4.37 1.80 -0.35
C CYS A 10 4.85 1.12 -1.63
N ARG A 11 4.49 -0.15 -1.79
CA ARG A 11 4.75 -0.94 -2.99
C ARG A 11 3.49 -1.72 -3.34
N ASP A 12 2.96 -1.46 -4.52
CA ASP A 12 1.75 -2.11 -5.01
C ASP A 12 2.07 -2.98 -6.22
N TYR A 13 1.45 -4.14 -6.25
CA TYR A 13 1.62 -5.11 -7.32
C TYR A 13 0.27 -5.48 -7.90
N PHE A 14 0.15 -5.46 -9.22
CA PHE A 14 -1.03 -5.92 -9.93
C PHE A 14 -0.66 -6.55 -11.26
N SER A 15 -1.55 -7.37 -11.81
CA SER A 15 -1.30 -8.03 -13.09
C SER A 15 -1.45 -7.05 -14.25
N LEU A 16 -0.48 -7.03 -15.17
CA LEU A 16 -0.57 -6.21 -16.37
C LEU A 16 -1.78 -6.59 -17.24
N SER A 17 -2.19 -7.84 -17.22
CA SER A 17 -3.38 -8.28 -17.98
C SER A 17 -4.66 -7.62 -17.49
N LEU A 18 -4.69 -7.19 -16.22
CA LEU A 18 -5.83 -6.49 -15.63
C LEU A 18 -6.10 -5.15 -16.32
N ILE A 19 -5.05 -4.46 -16.74
CA ILE A 19 -5.14 -3.14 -17.35
C ILE A 19 -5.01 -3.16 -18.87
N GLY A 20 -5.01 -4.34 -19.50
CA GLY A 20 -4.91 -4.48 -20.94
C GLY A 20 -3.49 -4.61 -21.47
N GLY A 21 -2.50 -4.83 -20.60
CA GLY A 21 -1.14 -5.11 -20.98
C GLY A 21 -0.15 -3.98 -20.69
N GLU A 22 1.06 -4.18 -21.16
CA GLU A 22 2.21 -3.32 -20.85
C GLU A 22 2.08 -1.90 -21.44
N GLU A 23 1.46 -1.77 -22.61
CA GLU A 23 1.26 -0.46 -23.25
C GLU A 23 0.42 0.48 -22.39
N ALA A 24 -0.63 -0.04 -21.80
CA ALA A 24 -1.48 0.72 -20.89
C ALA A 24 -0.70 1.15 -19.63
N PHE A 25 0.20 0.31 -19.15
CA PHE A 25 1.06 0.65 -18.01
C PHE A 25 1.98 1.83 -18.30
N CYS A 26 2.47 1.98 -19.52
CA CYS A 26 3.32 3.10 -19.91
C CYS A 26 2.60 4.46 -19.77
N GLU A 27 1.27 4.47 -19.70
CA GLU A 27 0.48 5.69 -19.51
C GLU A 27 0.18 5.99 -18.05
N PHE A 28 0.65 5.16 -17.13
CA PHE A 28 0.35 5.30 -15.69
C PHE A 28 0.69 6.68 -15.13
N SER A 29 1.77 7.29 -15.59
CA SER A 29 2.20 8.61 -15.13
C SER A 29 1.19 9.72 -15.42
N LYS A 30 0.22 9.50 -16.31
CA LYS A 30 -0.86 10.45 -16.60
C LYS A 30 -1.96 10.43 -15.55
N TYR A 31 -1.98 9.44 -14.68
CA TYR A 31 -3.00 9.22 -13.65
C TYR A 31 -2.40 9.50 -12.29
N GLU A 32 -2.48 10.75 -11.83
CA GLU A 32 -1.80 11.21 -10.61
C GLU A 32 -2.51 10.82 -9.31
N ASN A 33 -3.78 10.44 -9.36
CA ASN A 33 -4.61 10.44 -8.16
C ASN A 33 -4.67 9.10 -7.42
N SER A 34 -4.94 7.99 -8.10
CA SER A 34 -5.19 6.74 -7.41
C SER A 34 -4.98 5.56 -8.32
N ILE A 35 -4.21 4.58 -7.83
CA ILE A 35 -4.07 3.30 -8.52
C ILE A 35 -5.43 2.59 -8.62
N PHE A 36 -6.32 2.76 -7.65
CA PHE A 36 -7.66 2.18 -7.68
C PHE A 36 -8.49 2.73 -8.84
N GLN A 37 -8.45 4.05 -9.03
CA GLN A 37 -9.14 4.70 -10.13
C GLN A 37 -8.55 4.31 -11.49
N TYR A 38 -7.24 4.20 -11.55
CA TYR A 38 -6.53 3.77 -12.77
C TYR A 38 -6.96 2.36 -13.19
N ILE A 39 -6.97 1.42 -12.25
CA ILE A 39 -7.39 0.05 -12.52
C ILE A 39 -8.86 0.01 -12.93
N TYR A 40 -9.72 0.75 -12.25
CA TYR A 40 -11.14 0.82 -12.59
C TYR A 40 -11.36 1.34 -14.01
N ASN A 41 -10.67 2.42 -14.40
CA ASN A 41 -10.82 3.02 -15.72
C ASN A 41 -10.43 2.07 -16.86
N LEU A 42 -9.44 1.21 -16.62
CA LEU A 42 -8.92 0.31 -17.65
C LEU A 42 -9.56 -1.08 -17.63
N SER A 43 -9.97 -1.56 -16.48
CA SER A 43 -10.49 -2.93 -16.33
C SER A 43 -11.98 -3.02 -16.07
N GLY A 44 -12.59 -1.92 -15.60
CA GLY A 44 -13.95 -1.94 -15.10
C GLY A 44 -14.11 -2.58 -13.73
N GLU A 45 -13.01 -3.01 -13.12
CA GLU A 45 -13.01 -3.67 -11.81
C GLU A 45 -12.86 -2.65 -10.69
N LYS A 46 -13.86 -2.62 -9.81
CA LYS A 46 -13.90 -1.70 -8.66
C LYS A 46 -13.38 -2.40 -7.41
N ILE A 47 -12.45 -1.76 -6.73
CA ILE A 47 -11.98 -2.23 -5.42
C ILE A 47 -13.05 -1.93 -4.39
N GLU A 48 -13.49 -2.94 -3.65
CA GLU A 48 -14.53 -2.78 -2.63
C GLU A 48 -14.06 -3.07 -1.23
N TRP A 49 -13.14 -4.02 -1.05
CA TRP A 49 -12.67 -4.39 0.28
C TRP A 49 -11.24 -4.90 0.22
N ASP A 50 -10.60 -4.91 1.34
CA ASP A 50 -9.25 -5.44 1.46
C ASP A 50 -9.11 -6.32 2.69
N LYS A 51 -8.15 -7.22 2.64
CA LYS A 51 -7.71 -8.01 3.77
C LYS A 51 -6.30 -7.58 4.11
N VAL A 52 -6.09 -7.14 5.35
CA VAL A 52 -4.80 -6.60 5.77
C VAL A 52 -4.24 -7.42 6.92
N GLU A 53 -3.02 -7.92 6.74
CA GLU A 53 -2.22 -8.50 7.79
C GLU A 53 -1.31 -7.42 8.36
N ILE A 54 -1.30 -7.26 9.67
CA ILE A 54 -0.54 -6.22 10.37
C ILE A 54 0.65 -6.86 11.07
N ASP A 55 1.84 -6.36 10.78
CA ASP A 55 3.08 -6.84 11.36
C ASP A 55 4.02 -5.67 11.63
N THR A 56 5.22 -5.96 12.06
CA THR A 56 6.31 -5.00 12.21
C THR A 56 7.49 -5.43 11.37
N ILE A 57 8.31 -4.46 10.96
CA ILE A 57 9.51 -4.72 10.17
C ILE A 57 10.56 -3.67 10.54
N LEU A 58 11.83 -4.05 10.52
CA LEU A 58 12.91 -3.10 10.68
C LEU A 58 13.23 -2.40 9.37
N THR A 59 13.57 -1.13 9.43
CA THR A 59 13.88 -0.34 8.23
C THR A 59 14.98 -0.96 7.37
N THR A 60 15.94 -1.64 8.00
CA THR A 60 17.03 -2.33 7.31
C THR A 60 16.55 -3.56 6.52
N GLU A 61 15.36 -4.05 6.80
CA GLU A 61 14.78 -5.21 6.12
C GLU A 61 13.81 -4.81 5.00
N ILE A 62 13.51 -3.51 4.85
CA ILE A 62 12.60 -3.04 3.80
C ILE A 62 13.35 -2.95 2.49
N GLU A 63 13.03 -3.87 1.58
CA GLU A 63 13.64 -3.92 0.25
C GLU A 63 13.26 -2.69 -0.57
N GLY A 64 14.27 -2.04 -1.13
CA GLY A 64 14.10 -0.89 -2.01
C GLY A 64 14.03 0.46 -1.31
N LEU A 65 13.93 0.49 0.02
CA LEU A 65 13.87 1.75 0.75
C LEU A 65 15.13 2.59 0.57
N GLU A 66 16.28 1.93 0.44
CA GLU A 66 17.58 2.57 0.25
C GLU A 66 17.68 3.39 -1.05
N GLN A 67 16.79 3.16 -2.01
CA GLN A 67 16.74 3.92 -3.25
C GLN A 67 16.15 5.31 -3.07
N TYR A 68 15.46 5.56 -1.97
CA TYR A 68 14.73 6.79 -1.72
C TYR A 68 15.24 7.58 -0.53
N VAL A 69 15.92 6.92 0.40
CA VAL A 69 16.39 7.54 1.64
C VAL A 69 17.78 7.01 1.99
N ASP A 70 18.51 7.78 2.79
CA ASP A 70 19.77 7.36 3.38
C ASP A 70 19.49 6.48 4.59
N ILE A 71 19.65 5.17 4.44
CA ILE A 71 19.41 4.19 5.50
C ILE A 71 20.33 4.41 6.70
N ASN A 72 21.56 4.85 6.47
CA ASN A 72 22.49 5.13 7.56
C ASN A 72 22.01 6.29 8.43
N GLN A 73 21.42 7.30 7.82
CA GLN A 73 20.85 8.44 8.54
C GLN A 73 19.53 8.08 9.22
N LEU A 74 18.67 7.33 8.53
CA LEU A 74 17.40 6.86 9.10
C LEU A 74 17.62 5.95 10.30
N GLY A 75 18.61 5.06 10.21
CA GLY A 75 18.91 4.06 11.22
C GLY A 75 18.00 2.86 11.17
N CYS A 76 18.30 1.86 11.99
CA CYS A 76 17.50 0.64 12.14
C CYS A 76 16.36 0.92 13.11
N LYS A 77 15.14 1.06 12.58
CA LYS A 77 13.94 1.38 13.37
C LYS A 77 12.79 0.45 13.01
N PRO A 78 11.90 0.13 13.95
CA PRO A 78 10.70 -0.63 13.63
C PRO A 78 9.67 0.27 12.94
N PHE A 79 9.13 -0.25 11.82
CA PHE A 79 8.00 0.34 11.12
C PHE A 79 6.82 -0.61 11.20
N LEU A 80 5.62 -0.07 11.14
CA LEU A 80 4.41 -0.87 10.96
C LEU A 80 4.37 -1.38 9.53
N TYR A 81 4.09 -2.67 9.35
CA TYR A 81 4.01 -3.30 8.05
C TYR A 81 2.61 -3.82 7.80
N LEU A 82 1.94 -3.26 6.81
CA LEU A 82 0.61 -3.66 6.38
C LEU A 82 0.70 -4.40 5.06
N LYS A 83 0.41 -5.70 5.09
CA LYS A 83 0.29 -6.54 3.89
C LYS A 83 -1.17 -6.65 3.52
N GLY A 84 -1.56 -6.04 2.41
CA GLY A 84 -2.94 -6.01 1.99
C GLY A 84 -3.17 -6.71 0.66
N ILE A 85 -4.36 -7.27 0.52
CA ILE A 85 -4.88 -7.72 -0.76
C ILE A 85 -6.20 -7.00 -0.97
N ASN A 86 -6.30 -6.27 -2.06
CA ASN A 86 -7.51 -5.54 -2.43
C ASN A 86 -8.34 -6.39 -3.39
N TYR A 87 -9.62 -6.50 -3.08
CA TYR A 87 -10.56 -7.37 -3.80
C TYR A 87 -11.65 -6.54 -4.47
N SER A 88 -12.11 -7.04 -5.62
CA SER A 88 -13.26 -6.45 -6.31
C SER A 88 -14.59 -6.87 -5.65
N SER A 89 -15.69 -6.31 -6.14
CA SER A 89 -17.04 -6.69 -5.72
C SER A 89 -17.37 -8.16 -5.97
N SER A 90 -16.67 -8.79 -6.90
CA SER A 90 -16.81 -10.23 -7.18
C SER A 90 -15.78 -11.09 -6.43
N ASP A 91 -15.14 -10.54 -5.41
CA ASP A 91 -14.13 -11.20 -4.58
C ASP A 91 -12.88 -11.64 -5.35
N ARG A 92 -12.58 -10.97 -6.45
CA ARG A 92 -11.37 -11.20 -7.23
C ARG A 92 -10.21 -10.39 -6.65
N PRO A 93 -9.06 -11.01 -6.34
CA PRO A 93 -7.90 -10.26 -5.88
C PRO A 93 -7.31 -9.44 -7.04
N LEU A 94 -7.14 -8.15 -6.83
CA LEU A 94 -6.68 -7.23 -7.87
C LEU A 94 -5.31 -6.63 -7.58
N ILE A 95 -5.06 -6.22 -6.33
CA ILE A 95 -3.83 -5.54 -5.95
C ILE A 95 -3.26 -6.18 -4.69
N HIS A 96 -1.96 -6.43 -4.70
CA HIS A 96 -1.18 -6.73 -3.49
C HIS A 96 -0.47 -5.45 -3.07
N ALA A 97 -0.84 -4.93 -1.91
CA ALA A 97 -0.31 -3.69 -1.38
C ALA A 97 0.56 -3.94 -0.16
N ASN A 98 1.77 -3.39 -0.17
CA ASN A 98 2.65 -3.41 0.98
C ASN A 98 2.89 -1.97 1.43
N GLU A 99 2.52 -1.68 2.67
CA GLU A 99 2.71 -0.37 3.26
C GLU A 99 3.64 -0.47 4.47
N TYR A 100 4.64 0.39 4.50
CA TYR A 100 5.63 0.46 5.57
C TYR A 100 5.51 1.84 6.19
N ILE A 101 5.12 1.90 7.47
CA ILE A 101 4.68 3.16 8.07
C ILE A 101 5.50 3.47 9.31
N ASN A 102 6.04 4.69 9.33
CA ASN A 102 6.77 5.20 10.48
C ASN A 102 5.78 5.68 11.54
N THR A 103 5.56 4.86 12.56
CA THR A 103 4.61 5.15 13.62
C THR A 103 5.07 6.24 14.59
N ALA A 104 6.33 6.68 14.49
CA ALA A 104 6.78 7.86 15.20
C ALA A 104 6.19 9.16 14.61
N ILE A 105 5.77 9.11 13.33
CA ILE A 105 5.21 10.25 12.61
C ILE A 105 3.72 10.08 12.39
N ILE A 106 3.30 8.89 11.91
CA ILE A 106 1.91 8.59 11.59
C ILE A 106 1.35 7.65 12.63
N LYS A 107 0.25 8.02 13.26
CA LYS A 107 -0.44 7.17 14.23
C LYS A 107 -1.65 6.51 13.59
N PHE A 108 -1.85 5.25 13.90
CA PHE A 108 -3.00 4.48 13.47
C PHE A 108 -3.95 4.26 14.62
N ASN A 109 -5.24 4.38 14.32
CA ASN A 109 -6.30 4.10 15.27
C ASN A 109 -7.19 3.01 14.73
N MET A 110 -7.60 2.10 15.59
CA MET A 110 -8.55 1.06 15.27
C MET A 110 -9.82 1.27 16.08
N ILE A 111 -10.97 1.28 15.41
CA ILE A 111 -12.26 1.35 16.07
C ILE A 111 -12.84 -0.05 16.07
N ARG A 112 -13.19 -0.56 17.24
CA ARG A 112 -13.80 -1.87 17.43
C ARG A 112 -15.19 -1.68 18.02
N GLN A 113 -16.19 -2.16 17.28
CA GLN A 113 -17.57 -2.14 17.75
C GLN A 113 -17.86 -3.48 18.43
N LYS A 114 -18.61 -3.42 19.54
CA LYS A 114 -18.97 -4.61 20.30
C LYS A 114 -20.48 -4.69 20.45
N ASN A 115 -21.06 -5.76 19.90
CA ASN A 115 -22.48 -6.08 20.06
C ASN A 115 -22.60 -7.02 21.25
N ILE A 116 -22.73 -6.44 22.44
CA ILE A 116 -22.88 -7.21 23.65
C ILE A 116 -24.34 -7.19 24.06
N ARG A 117 -24.92 -8.38 24.28
CA ARG A 117 -26.26 -8.53 24.85
C ARG A 117 -26.10 -8.78 26.34
N TYR A 118 -26.66 -7.88 27.11
CA TYR A 118 -26.67 -7.96 28.56
C TYR A 118 -27.94 -8.65 29.08
#